data_6cee88c5124c347c1549f3bd4c431edd
#
_entry.id   6cee88c5124c347c1549f3bd4c431edd
#
_cell.length_a   1.000
_cell.length_b   1.000
_cell.length_c   1.000
_cell.angle_alpha   90.00
_cell.angle_beta   90.00
_cell.angle_gamma   90.00
#
_symmetry.space_group_name_H-M   'P 1'
#
loop_
_entity.id
_entity.type
_entity.pdbx_description
1 polymer ?
#
loop_
_entity_poly.entity_id
_entity_poly.type
_entity_poly.pdbx_seq_one_letter_code
_entity_poly.pdbx_strand_id
1 'polypeptide(L)'
;MRKAGVQALAAAMIAAAAAYAQDPILQVYEAHATIVTGQVTRIRDAQPWALSSGERVPVRQTITTGPDGYAHFEVGGGSSFDLFANSRVVFRENTASAGDLLDVLAGRVRIHLRPTLGQSQQRVFCPVAIVSAHHQAATFAIAVDEDDTVRIDVLEGEVTVQHTLLPRNEPTLLRAVDAILVKKDEPISRRVDRGSLYRYTVKVLSAFGHGGSHNAEPEDEDKLLAVSASAPAQPPAR
;
A
#
# COMPACT_ATOMS: atom_id res chain seq x y z
N MET A 1 33.75 -22.10 57.29
CA MET A 1 32.64 -21.25 56.71
C MET A 1 33.03 -20.38 55.53
N ARG A 2 34.21 -20.52 54.86
CA ARG A 2 34.62 -19.70 53.72
C ARG A 2 34.42 -20.35 52.33
N LYS A 3 34.11 -21.64 52.24
CA LYS A 3 33.97 -22.37 50.96
C LYS A 3 32.58 -22.30 50.33
N ALA A 4 31.54 -22.06 51.14
CA ALA A 4 30.14 -21.98 50.62
C ALA A 4 29.83 -20.69 49.84
N GLY A 5 30.51 -19.58 50.17
CA GLY A 5 30.29 -18.30 49.51
C GLY A 5 30.83 -18.21 48.07
N VAL A 6 31.92 -18.93 47.78
CA VAL A 6 32.54 -18.90 46.43
C VAL A 6 31.74 -19.71 45.43
N GLN A 7 31.11 -20.81 45.86
CA GLN A 7 30.27 -21.61 44.98
C GLN A 7 28.94 -20.92 44.61
N ALA A 8 28.37 -20.12 45.50
CA ALA A 8 27.16 -19.36 45.25
C ALA A 8 27.41 -18.21 44.21
N LEU A 9 28.57 -17.59 44.27
CA LEU A 9 28.96 -16.53 43.33
C LEU A 9 29.23 -17.06 41.90
N ALA A 10 29.82 -18.26 41.78
CA ALA A 10 30.07 -18.89 40.49
C ALA A 10 28.75 -19.34 39.82
N ALA A 11 27.79 -19.88 40.59
CA ALA A 11 26.48 -20.25 40.05
C ALA A 11 25.66 -19.04 39.56
N ALA A 12 25.77 -17.89 40.24
CA ALA A 12 25.09 -16.65 39.81
C ALA A 12 25.65 -16.07 38.52
N MET A 13 26.98 -16.17 38.30
CA MET A 13 27.58 -15.69 37.03
C MET A 13 27.24 -16.56 35.82
N ILE A 14 27.09 -17.88 36.00
CA ILE A 14 26.69 -18.80 34.92
C ILE A 14 25.23 -18.55 34.53
N ALA A 15 24.34 -18.26 35.47
CA ALA A 15 22.95 -17.93 35.19
C ALA A 15 22.78 -16.56 34.44
N ALA A 16 23.63 -15.58 34.73
CA ALA A 16 23.64 -14.29 34.05
C ALA A 16 24.14 -14.41 32.58
N ALA A 17 25.10 -15.30 32.31
CA ALA A 17 25.59 -15.52 30.95
C ALA A 17 24.58 -16.19 30.02
N ALA A 18 23.68 -17.03 30.55
CA ALA A 18 22.62 -17.68 29.77
C ALA A 18 21.50 -16.71 29.34
N ALA A 19 21.34 -15.57 30.01
CA ALA A 19 20.34 -14.57 29.66
C ALA A 19 20.72 -13.70 28.44
N TYR A 20 21.99 -13.69 28.03
CA TYR A 20 22.46 -12.91 26.87
C TYR A 20 22.54 -13.71 25.57
N ALA A 21 22.25 -15.02 25.61
CA ALA A 21 22.23 -15.87 24.42
C ALA A 21 20.80 -15.99 23.81
N GLN A 22 20.00 -14.93 23.88
CA GLN A 22 18.89 -14.77 22.96
C GLN A 22 19.48 -14.22 21.68
N ASP A 23 19.83 -15.10 20.76
CA ASP A 23 20.06 -14.70 19.37
C ASP A 23 18.92 -13.79 18.97
N PRO A 24 19.22 -12.55 18.47
CA PRO A 24 18.17 -11.76 17.86
C PRO A 24 17.63 -12.65 16.73
N ILE A 25 16.42 -13.16 16.90
CA ILE A 25 15.70 -13.87 15.83
C ILE A 25 15.77 -12.86 14.68
N LEU A 26 16.60 -13.14 13.69
CA LEU A 26 16.65 -12.38 12.46
C LEU A 26 15.22 -12.44 11.90
N GLN A 27 14.43 -11.42 12.18
CA GLN A 27 13.08 -11.34 11.63
C GLN A 27 13.26 -11.31 10.13
N VAL A 28 12.97 -12.45 9.51
CA VAL A 28 12.97 -12.54 8.05
C VAL A 28 11.98 -11.50 7.54
N TYR A 29 12.46 -10.58 6.73
CA TYR A 29 11.62 -9.53 6.18
C TYR A 29 10.72 -10.15 5.12
N GLU A 30 9.45 -10.33 5.46
CA GLU A 30 8.43 -10.99 4.66
C GLU A 30 7.13 -10.16 4.67
N ALA A 31 6.36 -10.25 3.60
CA ALA A 31 4.99 -9.74 3.57
C ALA A 31 4.02 -10.87 3.95
N HIS A 32 3.10 -10.59 4.85
CA HIS A 32 2.09 -11.54 5.30
C HIS A 32 0.75 -11.21 4.62
N ALA A 33 0.25 -12.11 3.78
CA ALA A 33 -1.03 -11.98 3.11
C ALA A 33 -2.17 -12.26 4.12
N THR A 34 -2.78 -11.22 4.67
CA THR A 34 -3.85 -11.38 5.69
C THR A 34 -5.22 -11.58 5.06
N ILE A 35 -5.47 -10.94 3.92
CA ILE A 35 -6.70 -11.09 3.15
C ILE A 35 -6.33 -11.40 1.69
N VAL A 36 -6.91 -12.46 1.14
CA VAL A 36 -6.78 -12.81 -0.28
C VAL A 36 -8.16 -13.18 -0.79
N THR A 37 -8.61 -12.55 -1.88
CA THR A 37 -9.89 -12.79 -2.52
C THR A 37 -9.71 -12.87 -4.03
N GLY A 38 -10.45 -13.73 -4.71
CA GLY A 38 -10.34 -13.94 -6.14
C GLY A 38 -8.99 -14.54 -6.54
N GLN A 39 -8.57 -14.29 -7.77
CA GLN A 39 -7.34 -14.82 -8.32
C GLN A 39 -6.14 -13.98 -7.90
N VAL A 40 -5.30 -14.52 -7.01
CA VAL A 40 -4.03 -13.92 -6.62
C VAL A 40 -2.93 -14.98 -6.73
N THR A 41 -1.83 -14.63 -7.38
CA THR A 41 -0.70 -15.52 -7.60
C THR A 41 0.62 -14.86 -7.21
N ARG A 42 1.57 -15.67 -6.79
CA ARG A 42 2.97 -15.27 -6.65
C ARG A 42 3.82 -16.05 -7.64
N ILE A 43 4.84 -15.42 -8.19
CA ILE A 43 5.79 -16.10 -9.09
C ILE A 43 6.99 -16.54 -8.24
N ARG A 44 7.19 -17.83 -8.20
CA ARG A 44 8.35 -18.48 -7.58
C ARG A 44 9.00 -19.40 -8.61
N ASP A 45 10.32 -19.28 -8.79
CA ASP A 45 11.09 -20.11 -9.73
C ASP A 45 10.47 -20.11 -11.15
N ALA A 46 10.06 -18.93 -11.61
CA ALA A 46 9.37 -18.70 -12.89
C ALA A 46 8.01 -19.41 -13.03
N GLN A 47 7.45 -19.97 -11.97
CA GLN A 47 6.14 -20.63 -11.95
C GLN A 47 5.13 -19.82 -11.14
N PRO A 48 3.89 -19.65 -11.63
CA PRO A 48 2.82 -19.02 -10.87
C PRO A 48 2.25 -20.01 -9.84
N TRP A 49 2.17 -19.58 -8.58
CA TRP A 49 1.56 -20.31 -7.48
C TRP A 49 0.39 -19.50 -6.93
N ALA A 50 -0.75 -20.14 -6.73
CA ALA A 50 -1.87 -19.49 -6.05
C ALA A 50 -1.44 -19.05 -4.64
N LEU A 51 -1.88 -17.87 -4.24
CA LEU A 51 -1.64 -17.31 -2.91
C LEU A 51 -2.92 -17.38 -2.09
N SER A 52 -2.79 -17.83 -0.86
CA SER A 52 -3.90 -17.93 0.11
C SER A 52 -3.71 -17.00 1.30
N SER A 53 -4.82 -16.64 1.96
CA SER A 53 -4.75 -15.89 3.22
C SER A 53 -3.95 -16.66 4.27
N GLY A 54 -3.13 -15.95 5.04
CA GLY A 54 -2.22 -16.52 6.03
C GLY A 54 -0.83 -16.88 5.48
N GLU A 55 -0.61 -16.86 4.16
CA GLU A 55 0.69 -17.17 3.59
C GLU A 55 1.67 -15.99 3.69
N ARG A 56 2.95 -16.35 3.76
CA ARG A 56 4.06 -15.41 3.77
C ARG A 56 4.70 -15.33 2.39
N VAL A 57 5.01 -14.13 1.96
CA VAL A 57 5.68 -13.85 0.70
C VAL A 57 7.06 -13.28 0.99
N PRO A 58 8.12 -14.05 0.70
CA PRO A 58 9.48 -13.57 0.80
C PRO A 58 9.76 -12.42 -0.17
N VAL A 59 10.84 -11.68 0.10
CA VAL A 59 11.34 -10.64 -0.80
C VAL A 59 11.67 -11.16 -2.20
N ARG A 60 11.69 -10.27 -3.18
CA ARG A 60 11.99 -10.53 -4.60
C ARG A 60 10.97 -11.42 -5.32
N GLN A 61 9.81 -11.65 -4.73
CA GLN A 61 8.72 -12.34 -5.40
C GLN A 61 7.78 -11.34 -6.09
N THR A 62 7.35 -11.71 -7.28
CA THR A 62 6.31 -10.99 -8.01
C THR A 62 4.94 -11.49 -7.56
N ILE A 63 4.06 -10.57 -7.21
CA ILE A 63 2.66 -10.84 -6.86
C ILE A 63 1.80 -10.27 -7.97
N THR A 64 0.83 -11.05 -8.44
CA THR A 64 -0.09 -10.63 -9.51
C THR A 64 -1.52 -10.94 -9.09
N THR A 65 -2.43 -10.00 -9.31
CA THR A 65 -3.87 -10.17 -9.12
C THR A 65 -4.58 -10.26 -10.46
N GLY A 66 -5.56 -11.17 -10.57
CA GLY A 66 -6.46 -11.26 -11.71
C GLY A 66 -7.56 -10.19 -11.70
N PRO A 67 -8.53 -10.27 -12.63
CA PRO A 67 -9.60 -9.28 -12.76
C PRO A 67 -10.51 -9.15 -11.54
N ASP A 68 -10.66 -10.23 -10.77
CA ASP A 68 -11.43 -10.35 -9.54
C ASP A 68 -10.54 -10.37 -8.28
N GLY A 69 -9.21 -10.24 -8.47
CA GLY A 69 -8.22 -10.42 -7.42
C GLY A 69 -8.10 -9.19 -6.51
N TYR A 70 -8.03 -9.47 -5.21
CA TYR A 70 -7.68 -8.51 -4.18
C TYR A 70 -6.83 -9.19 -3.11
N ALA A 71 -5.80 -8.50 -2.62
CA ALA A 71 -5.02 -8.97 -1.50
C ALA A 71 -4.55 -7.83 -0.62
N HIS A 72 -4.58 -8.06 0.71
CA HIS A 72 -4.00 -7.18 1.72
C HIS A 72 -2.79 -7.85 2.35
N PHE A 73 -1.70 -7.11 2.42
CA PHE A 73 -0.43 -7.55 2.97
C PHE A 73 0.01 -6.66 4.12
N GLU A 74 0.44 -7.29 5.20
CA GLU A 74 1.14 -6.64 6.30
C GLU A 74 2.63 -6.94 6.23
N VAL A 75 3.45 -5.95 6.49
CA VAL A 75 4.91 -6.06 6.47
C VAL A 75 5.47 -5.69 7.83
N GLY A 76 6.57 -6.29 8.21
CA GLY A 76 7.27 -5.96 9.45
C GLY A 76 7.49 -4.45 9.60
N GLY A 77 7.32 -3.92 10.81
CA GLY A 77 7.42 -2.48 11.08
C GLY A 77 6.11 -1.69 10.93
N GLY A 78 5.00 -2.36 10.58
CA GLY A 78 3.66 -1.77 10.54
C GLY A 78 3.31 -1.09 9.22
N SER A 79 4.11 -1.27 8.18
CA SER A 79 3.73 -0.92 6.82
C SER A 79 2.80 -1.97 6.23
N SER A 80 1.91 -1.57 5.33
CA SER A 80 0.98 -2.49 4.66
C SER A 80 0.69 -2.01 3.23
N PHE A 81 0.17 -2.93 2.41
CA PHE A 81 -0.27 -2.59 1.06
C PHE A 81 -1.44 -3.46 0.61
N ASP A 82 -2.31 -2.86 -0.20
CA ASP A 82 -3.44 -3.51 -0.83
C ASP A 82 -3.21 -3.59 -2.33
N LEU A 83 -3.37 -4.77 -2.89
CA LEU A 83 -3.37 -4.99 -4.33
C LEU A 83 -4.81 -5.11 -4.83
N PHE A 84 -5.18 -4.28 -5.78
CA PHE A 84 -6.48 -4.35 -6.45
C PHE A 84 -6.39 -5.21 -7.71
N ALA A 85 -7.52 -5.42 -8.37
CA ALA A 85 -7.60 -6.19 -9.60
C ALA A 85 -6.58 -5.75 -10.66
N ASN A 86 -6.09 -6.70 -11.45
CA ASN A 86 -5.14 -6.51 -12.55
C ASN A 86 -3.85 -5.78 -12.14
N SER A 87 -3.36 -6.04 -10.94
CA SER A 87 -2.13 -5.42 -10.43
C SER A 87 -0.96 -6.38 -10.44
N ARG A 88 0.24 -5.82 -10.63
CA ARG A 88 1.51 -6.56 -10.57
C ARG A 88 2.53 -5.77 -9.79
N VAL A 89 3.08 -6.39 -8.75
CA VAL A 89 4.12 -5.79 -7.90
C VAL A 89 5.25 -6.77 -7.63
N VAL A 90 6.42 -6.23 -7.30
CA VAL A 90 7.53 -7.00 -6.73
C VAL A 90 7.76 -6.54 -5.30
N PHE A 91 7.73 -7.46 -4.36
CA PHE A 91 8.07 -7.17 -2.97
C PHE A 91 9.59 -7.06 -2.83
N ARG A 92 10.07 -5.89 -2.37
CA ARG A 92 11.49 -5.60 -2.33
C ARG A 92 12.15 -6.02 -1.02
N GLU A 93 13.47 -6.16 -1.09
CA GLU A 93 14.31 -6.39 0.07
C GLU A 93 14.54 -5.06 0.79
N ASN A 94 14.11 -4.99 2.04
CA ASN A 94 14.38 -3.84 2.90
C ASN A 94 15.75 -4.02 3.55
N THR A 95 16.79 -3.41 2.97
CA THR A 95 18.09 -3.32 3.61
C THR A 95 18.03 -2.23 4.69
N ALA A 96 18.76 -2.41 5.79
CA ALA A 96 18.67 -1.60 7.01
C ALA A 96 18.78 -0.06 6.83
N SER A 97 19.32 0.42 5.70
CA SER A 97 19.49 1.85 5.40
C SER A 97 18.49 2.41 4.37
N ALA A 98 17.87 1.54 3.55
CA ALA A 98 16.94 1.95 2.51
C ALA A 98 15.63 1.19 2.69
N GLY A 99 14.59 1.85 3.14
CA GLY A 99 13.28 1.26 3.35
C GLY A 99 12.52 1.00 2.04
N ASP A 100 13.07 0.20 1.12
CA ASP A 100 12.40 -0.14 -0.13
C ASP A 100 11.30 -1.16 0.11
N LEU A 101 10.06 -0.83 -0.21
CA LEU A 101 8.92 -1.71 0.03
C LEU A 101 8.51 -2.48 -1.21
N LEU A 102 8.19 -1.78 -2.29
CA LEU A 102 7.59 -2.36 -3.50
C LEU A 102 8.14 -1.74 -4.78
N ASP A 103 8.16 -2.55 -5.85
CA ASP A 103 8.06 -2.07 -7.23
C ASP A 103 6.62 -2.29 -7.70
N VAL A 104 5.91 -1.23 -8.04
CA VAL A 104 4.58 -1.29 -8.66
C VAL A 104 4.77 -1.28 -10.17
N LEU A 105 4.55 -2.42 -10.81
CA LEU A 105 4.80 -2.59 -12.24
C LEU A 105 3.56 -2.30 -13.10
N ALA A 106 2.37 -2.58 -12.59
CA ALA A 106 1.11 -2.34 -13.28
C ALA A 106 -0.07 -2.36 -12.32
N GLY A 107 -1.17 -1.74 -12.70
CA GLY A 107 -2.43 -1.78 -11.99
C GLY A 107 -2.52 -0.80 -10.83
N ARG A 108 -3.25 -1.13 -9.79
CA ARG A 108 -3.58 -0.23 -8.70
C ARG A 108 -3.20 -0.80 -7.35
N VAL A 109 -2.50 0.00 -6.55
CA VAL A 109 -2.02 -0.37 -5.22
C VAL A 109 -2.32 0.77 -4.24
N ARG A 110 -2.83 0.45 -3.05
CA ARG A 110 -2.88 1.38 -1.93
C ARG A 110 -1.79 0.97 -0.95
N ILE A 111 -1.05 1.93 -0.43
CA ILE A 111 0.13 1.69 0.37
C ILE A 111 0.06 2.54 1.62
N HIS A 112 0.30 1.92 2.76
CA HIS A 112 0.52 2.57 4.03
C HIS A 112 1.97 2.36 4.43
N LEU A 113 2.76 3.43 4.37
CA LEU A 113 4.16 3.43 4.82
C LEU A 113 4.24 3.90 6.26
N ARG A 114 4.94 3.14 7.09
CA ARG A 114 5.25 3.51 8.46
C ARG A 114 6.75 3.42 8.67
N PRO A 115 7.48 4.55 8.61
CA PRO A 115 8.91 4.57 8.84
C PRO A 115 9.25 4.01 10.21
N THR A 116 10.19 3.08 10.27
CA THR A 116 10.66 2.45 11.51
C THR A 116 11.85 3.23 12.06
N LEU A 117 12.05 3.17 13.37
CA LEU A 117 13.22 3.76 14.02
C LEU A 117 14.51 3.25 13.35
N GLY A 118 15.37 4.19 12.91
CA GLY A 118 16.62 3.88 12.20
C GLY A 118 16.51 3.91 10.67
N GLN A 119 15.32 3.97 10.08
CA GLN A 119 15.13 4.20 8.66
C GLN A 119 14.85 5.67 8.39
N SER A 120 15.65 6.28 7.51
CA SER A 120 15.48 7.70 7.16
C SER A 120 14.28 7.94 6.25
N GLN A 121 13.92 6.96 5.44
CA GLN A 121 12.81 7.02 4.48
C GLN A 121 12.34 5.62 4.09
N GLN A 122 11.07 5.50 3.68
CA GLN A 122 10.55 4.33 2.99
C GLN A 122 10.15 4.71 1.56
N ARG A 123 10.41 3.81 0.61
CA ARG A 123 10.26 4.07 -0.82
C ARG A 123 9.42 3.02 -1.51
N VAL A 124 8.67 3.48 -2.50
CA VAL A 124 7.94 2.66 -3.46
C VAL A 124 8.35 3.09 -4.86
N PHE A 125 8.67 2.14 -5.69
CA PHE A 125 9.14 2.37 -7.05
C PHE A 125 8.00 2.11 -8.05
N CYS A 126 7.98 2.92 -9.09
CA CYS A 126 7.10 2.78 -10.24
C CYS A 126 7.94 2.93 -11.52
N PRO A 127 7.43 2.63 -12.71
CA PRO A 127 8.18 2.73 -13.95
C PRO A 127 8.81 4.11 -14.18
N VAL A 128 8.09 5.18 -13.85
CA VAL A 128 8.54 6.57 -14.09
C VAL A 128 8.65 7.41 -12.82
N ALA A 129 8.37 6.86 -11.64
CA ALA A 129 8.37 7.61 -10.38
C ALA A 129 8.92 6.80 -9.21
N ILE A 130 9.50 7.50 -8.24
CA ILE A 130 9.82 7.01 -6.91
C ILE A 130 9.01 7.83 -5.91
N VAL A 131 8.24 7.15 -5.06
CA VAL A 131 7.45 7.76 -4.00
C VAL A 131 8.13 7.45 -2.68
N SER A 132 8.42 8.48 -1.89
CA SER A 132 9.13 8.34 -0.61
C SER A 132 8.34 8.99 0.53
N ALA A 133 8.21 8.30 1.65
CA ALA A 133 7.75 8.87 2.91
C ALA A 133 8.94 9.10 3.85
N HIS A 134 9.00 10.28 4.48
CA HIS A 134 10.09 10.68 5.36
C HIS A 134 9.57 10.86 6.78
N HIS A 135 10.13 10.14 7.75
CA HIS A 135 9.91 10.30 9.20
C HIS A 135 8.46 10.16 9.71
N GLN A 136 7.45 10.26 8.86
CA GLN A 136 6.03 10.17 9.23
C GLN A 136 5.33 9.09 8.42
N ALA A 137 4.29 8.52 9.01
CA ALA A 137 3.43 7.60 8.29
C ALA A 137 2.68 8.33 7.17
N ALA A 138 2.54 7.67 6.04
CA ALA A 138 1.79 8.18 4.90
C ALA A 138 0.98 7.07 4.25
N THR A 139 -0.25 7.41 3.85
CA THR A 139 -1.14 6.53 3.08
C THR A 139 -1.39 7.16 1.72
N PHE A 140 -1.12 6.42 0.67
CA PHE A 140 -1.31 6.89 -0.69
C PHE A 140 -1.69 5.74 -1.63
N ALA A 141 -2.27 6.07 -2.76
CA ALA A 141 -2.60 5.13 -3.81
C ALA A 141 -1.77 5.42 -5.06
N ILE A 142 -1.35 4.37 -5.73
CA ILE A 142 -0.65 4.41 -7.01
C ILE A 142 -1.48 3.65 -8.02
N ALA A 143 -1.67 4.23 -9.20
CA ALA A 143 -2.17 3.53 -10.37
C ALA A 143 -1.15 3.68 -11.50
N VAL A 144 -0.77 2.55 -12.09
CA VAL A 144 0.15 2.45 -13.22
C VAL A 144 -0.65 1.94 -14.41
N ASP A 145 -0.73 2.76 -15.44
CA ASP A 145 -1.43 2.44 -16.68
C ASP A 145 -0.51 1.69 -17.68
N GLU A 146 -1.08 1.20 -18.78
CA GLU A 146 -0.36 0.40 -19.78
C GLU A 146 0.74 1.19 -20.52
N ASP A 147 0.65 2.52 -20.56
CA ASP A 147 1.64 3.43 -21.15
C ASP A 147 2.72 3.90 -20.17
N ASP A 148 2.87 3.22 -19.02
CA ASP A 148 3.74 3.60 -17.90
C ASP A 148 3.36 4.93 -17.23
N THR A 149 2.23 5.53 -17.55
CA THR A 149 1.75 6.71 -16.84
C THR A 149 1.39 6.32 -15.41
N VAL A 150 1.91 7.08 -14.46
CA VAL A 150 1.71 6.83 -13.02
C VAL A 150 0.87 7.94 -12.40
N ARG A 151 -0.26 7.56 -11.82
CA ARG A 151 -1.08 8.43 -11.00
C ARG A 151 -0.79 8.14 -9.52
N ILE A 152 -0.55 9.19 -8.75
CA ILE A 152 -0.31 9.12 -7.31
C ILE A 152 -1.31 10.02 -6.61
N ASP A 153 -2.10 9.44 -5.69
CA ASP A 153 -3.10 10.14 -4.87
C ASP A 153 -2.72 9.97 -3.40
N VAL A 154 -2.45 11.06 -2.68
CA VAL A 154 -2.11 11.02 -1.26
C VAL A 154 -3.37 11.12 -0.42
N LEU A 155 -3.61 10.10 0.42
CA LEU A 155 -4.77 10.01 1.30
C LEU A 155 -4.48 10.65 2.67
N GLU A 156 -3.30 10.33 3.23
CA GLU A 156 -2.86 10.81 4.54
C GLU A 156 -1.36 11.03 4.55
N GLY A 157 -0.91 12.01 5.35
CA GLY A 157 0.49 12.33 5.54
C GLY A 157 1.10 13.11 4.37
N GLU A 158 2.39 12.98 4.20
CA GLU A 158 3.19 13.66 3.17
C GLU A 158 4.10 12.64 2.47
N VAL A 159 4.20 12.77 1.15
CA VAL A 159 5.13 11.98 0.33
C VAL A 159 5.89 12.87 -0.63
N THR A 160 7.10 12.47 -0.95
CA THR A 160 7.91 13.10 -1.97
C THR A 160 7.92 12.22 -3.21
N VAL A 161 7.63 12.81 -4.37
CA VAL A 161 7.63 12.14 -5.66
C VAL A 161 8.81 12.65 -6.49
N GLN A 162 9.64 11.73 -6.96
CA GLN A 162 10.77 11.99 -7.83
C GLN A 162 10.58 11.26 -9.16
N HIS A 163 10.85 11.93 -10.27
CA HIS A 163 10.82 11.31 -11.58
C HIS A 163 12.05 10.44 -11.81
N THR A 164 11.86 9.15 -12.15
CA THR A 164 12.96 8.19 -12.30
C THR A 164 13.81 8.48 -13.55
N LEU A 165 13.18 8.84 -14.67
CA LEU A 165 13.85 9.06 -15.94
C LEU A 165 14.36 10.50 -16.14
N LEU A 166 13.86 11.45 -15.35
CA LEU A 166 14.25 12.85 -15.37
C LEU A 166 14.84 13.28 -14.02
N PRO A 167 16.00 12.78 -13.62
CA PRO A 167 16.54 12.94 -12.26
C PRO A 167 16.96 14.39 -11.93
N ARG A 168 17.07 15.27 -12.92
CA ARG A 168 17.35 16.71 -12.72
C ARG A 168 16.15 17.52 -12.27
N ASN A 169 14.94 16.94 -12.32
CA ASN A 169 13.76 17.58 -11.78
C ASN A 169 13.76 17.51 -10.27
N GLU A 170 13.44 18.63 -9.63
CA GLU A 170 13.31 18.68 -8.18
C GLU A 170 12.17 17.72 -7.73
N PRO A 171 12.37 16.96 -6.65
CA PRO A 171 11.32 16.16 -6.06
C PRO A 171 10.12 17.02 -5.68
N THR A 172 8.91 16.54 -5.97
CA THR A 172 7.66 17.23 -5.66
C THR A 172 7.07 16.70 -4.37
N LEU A 173 6.84 17.59 -3.40
CA LEU A 173 6.16 17.24 -2.15
C LEU A 173 4.65 17.26 -2.36
N LEU A 174 4.00 16.15 -2.02
CA LEU A 174 2.55 15.99 -2.01
C LEU A 174 2.07 15.82 -0.58
N ARG A 175 0.94 16.43 -0.26
CA ARG A 175 0.27 16.33 1.02
C ARG A 175 -1.06 15.60 0.89
N ALA A 176 -1.67 15.30 2.02
CA ALA A 176 -3.01 14.72 2.02
C ALA A 176 -3.97 15.52 1.11
N VAL A 177 -4.77 14.78 0.32
CA VAL A 177 -5.70 15.29 -0.71
C VAL A 177 -5.03 15.72 -2.01
N ASP A 178 -3.71 15.75 -2.10
CA ASP A 178 -3.00 16.05 -3.33
C ASP A 178 -2.95 14.82 -4.25
N ALA A 179 -3.06 15.07 -5.57
CA ALA A 179 -2.90 14.06 -6.59
C ALA A 179 -2.02 14.57 -7.72
N ILE A 180 -1.22 13.68 -8.33
CA ILE A 180 -0.33 14.02 -9.43
C ILE A 180 -0.33 12.91 -10.47
N LEU A 181 -0.11 13.31 -11.72
CA LEU A 181 0.11 12.42 -12.84
C LEU A 181 1.57 12.56 -13.31
N VAL A 182 2.29 11.44 -13.35
CA VAL A 182 3.67 11.40 -13.83
C VAL A 182 3.70 10.63 -15.12
N LYS A 183 4.16 11.27 -16.18
CA LYS A 183 4.32 10.68 -17.52
C LYS A 183 5.78 10.47 -17.83
N LYS A 184 6.07 9.55 -18.74
CA LYS A 184 7.43 9.12 -19.06
C LYS A 184 8.33 10.25 -19.55
N ASP A 185 7.83 11.10 -20.43
CA ASP A 185 8.62 12.08 -21.16
C ASP A 185 8.34 13.53 -20.72
N GLU A 186 7.50 13.72 -19.69
CA GLU A 186 7.12 15.03 -19.21
C GLU A 186 7.64 15.26 -17.79
N PRO A 187 8.15 16.45 -17.46
CA PRO A 187 8.51 16.78 -16.09
C PRO A 187 7.27 16.73 -15.20
N ILE A 188 7.47 16.40 -13.93
CA ILE A 188 6.40 16.37 -12.94
C ILE A 188 5.71 17.73 -12.90
N SER A 189 4.40 17.76 -13.13
CA SER A 189 3.61 18.98 -13.09
C SER A 189 3.61 19.57 -11.68
N ARG A 190 3.86 20.88 -11.56
CA ARG A 190 3.68 21.60 -10.29
C ARG A 190 2.21 21.81 -9.93
N ARG A 191 1.30 21.54 -10.85
CA ARG A 191 -0.15 21.61 -10.60
C ARG A 191 -0.61 20.28 -10.01
N VAL A 192 -0.93 20.36 -8.74
CA VAL A 192 -1.52 19.23 -7.99
C VAL A 192 -3.04 19.29 -8.19
N ASP A 193 -3.61 18.20 -8.64
CA ASP A 193 -5.07 18.06 -8.77
C ASP A 193 -5.69 17.71 -7.41
N ARG A 194 -6.47 18.63 -6.85
CA ARG A 194 -7.17 18.43 -5.57
C ARG A 194 -8.59 17.88 -5.72
N GLY A 195 -9.11 17.76 -6.93
CA GLY A 195 -10.53 17.42 -7.18
C GLY A 195 -10.83 15.96 -7.44
N SER A 196 -9.87 15.20 -7.95
CA SER A 196 -10.10 13.82 -8.38
C SER A 196 -10.03 12.81 -7.26
N LEU A 197 -9.46 13.16 -6.11
CA LEU A 197 -9.34 12.30 -4.94
C LEU A 197 -10.71 11.86 -4.42
N TYR A 198 -11.71 12.74 -4.43
CA TYR A 198 -13.05 12.43 -3.96
C TYR A 198 -13.65 11.24 -4.73
N ARG A 199 -13.54 11.23 -6.04
CA ARG A 199 -14.05 10.12 -6.88
C ARG A 199 -13.31 8.82 -6.63
N TYR A 200 -12.02 8.90 -6.36
CA TYR A 200 -11.19 7.73 -6.07
C TYR A 200 -11.49 7.16 -4.68
N THR A 201 -11.58 8.02 -3.67
CA THR A 201 -11.91 7.62 -2.29
C THR A 201 -13.28 6.98 -2.20
N VAL A 202 -14.29 7.51 -2.90
CA VAL A 202 -15.63 6.92 -2.97
C VAL A 202 -15.58 5.52 -3.62
N LYS A 203 -14.84 5.34 -4.72
CA LYS A 203 -14.66 4.01 -5.34
C LYS A 203 -13.95 3.01 -4.44
N VAL A 204 -12.91 3.45 -3.72
CA VAL A 204 -12.17 2.59 -2.79
C VAL A 204 -13.04 2.22 -1.60
N LEU A 205 -13.78 3.17 -1.01
CA LEU A 205 -14.69 2.89 0.11
C LEU A 205 -15.86 2.00 -0.31
N SER A 206 -16.40 2.15 -1.52
CA SER A 206 -17.45 1.26 -2.03
C SER A 206 -16.95 -0.16 -2.27
N ALA A 207 -15.69 -0.34 -2.68
CA ALA A 207 -15.07 -1.66 -2.81
C ALA A 207 -14.89 -2.37 -1.45
N PHE A 208 -14.73 -1.63 -0.36
CA PHE A 208 -14.64 -2.19 1.00
C PHE A 208 -15.99 -2.40 1.68
N GLY A 209 -17.04 -1.66 1.25
CA GLY A 209 -18.38 -1.76 1.83
C GLY A 209 -19.15 -3.02 1.43
N HIS A 210 -18.69 -3.80 0.46
CA HIS A 210 -19.35 -5.02 -0.02
C HIS A 210 -18.88 -6.31 0.64
N GLY A 211 -18.01 -6.23 1.66
CA GLY A 211 -17.53 -7.39 2.42
C GLY A 211 -18.38 -7.80 3.63
N GLY A 212 -19.53 -7.19 3.86
CA GLY A 212 -20.34 -7.49 5.05
C GLY A 212 -21.78 -7.03 4.93
N SER A 213 -22.59 -7.67 4.15
CA SER A 213 -24.03 -7.87 4.39
C SER A 213 -24.63 -8.70 3.26
N HIS A 214 -24.87 -9.96 3.50
CA HIS A 214 -25.92 -10.70 2.83
C HIS A 214 -27.26 -10.10 3.29
N ASN A 215 -28.16 -9.87 2.33
CA ASN A 215 -29.56 -9.46 2.44
C ASN A 215 -29.83 -7.96 2.60
N ALA A 216 -29.86 -7.25 1.47
CA ALA A 216 -30.89 -6.24 1.20
C ALA A 216 -31.21 -6.30 -0.29
N GLU A 217 -32.44 -6.68 -0.61
CA GLU A 217 -33.03 -6.62 -1.92
C GLU A 217 -32.92 -5.21 -2.51
N PRO A 218 -32.79 -5.06 -3.84
CA PRO A 218 -32.82 -3.77 -4.49
C PRO A 218 -34.26 -3.27 -4.52
N GLU A 219 -34.66 -2.47 -3.55
CA GLU A 219 -35.88 -1.68 -3.64
C GLU A 219 -35.63 -0.39 -4.42
N ASP A 220 -36.25 -0.37 -5.62
CA ASP A 220 -36.81 0.78 -6.33
C ASP A 220 -35.98 2.09 -6.42
N GLU A 221 -34.94 2.12 -7.25
CA GLU A 221 -34.40 3.39 -7.80
C GLU A 221 -35.30 4.03 -8.86
N ASP A 222 -36.30 3.32 -9.39
CA ASP A 222 -37.24 3.85 -10.40
C ASP A 222 -38.32 4.79 -9.86
N LYS A 223 -38.46 4.95 -8.54
CA LYS A 223 -39.44 5.85 -7.94
C LYS A 223 -39.00 7.29 -7.75
N LEU A 224 -37.69 7.58 -7.80
CA LEU A 224 -37.20 8.93 -7.60
C LEU A 224 -37.11 9.79 -8.86
N LEU A 225 -37.23 9.18 -10.04
CA LEU A 225 -37.28 9.91 -11.33
C LEU A 225 -38.68 10.31 -11.79
N ALA A 226 -39.75 9.79 -11.17
CA ALA A 226 -41.13 10.07 -11.53
C ALA A 226 -41.73 11.33 -10.87
N VAL A 227 -41.08 11.95 -9.91
CA VAL A 227 -41.61 13.13 -9.18
C VAL A 227 -41.14 14.46 -9.78
N SER A 228 -40.21 14.48 -10.73
CA SER A 228 -39.66 15.72 -11.31
C SER A 228 -40.32 16.15 -12.64
N ALA A 229 -41.39 15.49 -13.10
CA ALA A 229 -42.01 15.78 -14.40
C ALA A 229 -43.45 16.33 -14.33
N SER A 230 -43.87 16.98 -13.24
CA SER A 230 -45.16 17.64 -13.14
C SER A 230 -45.01 19.14 -12.87
N ALA A 231 -44.65 19.89 -13.91
CA ALA A 231 -44.83 21.34 -13.90
C ALA A 231 -46.28 21.66 -14.37
N PRO A 232 -47.03 22.51 -13.67
CA PRO A 232 -48.39 22.86 -14.09
C PRO A 232 -48.37 23.80 -15.29
N ALA A 233 -49.24 23.47 -16.28
CA ALA A 233 -49.51 24.29 -17.45
C ALA A 233 -50.06 25.66 -17.07
N GLN A 234 -49.53 26.74 -17.63
CA GLN A 234 -50.07 28.09 -17.56
C GLN A 234 -51.30 28.19 -18.46
N PRO A 235 -52.40 28.89 -18.04
CA PRO A 235 -53.56 29.14 -18.90
C PRO A 235 -53.28 30.28 -19.90
N PRO A 236 -53.95 30.34 -21.06
CA PRO A 236 -53.72 31.32 -22.10
C PRO A 236 -54.34 32.69 -21.70
N ALA A 237 -53.56 33.73 -21.97
CA ALA A 237 -54.01 35.12 -21.85
C ALA A 237 -55.08 35.48 -22.88
N ARG A 238 -56.07 36.18 -22.44
CA ARG A 238 -57.06 36.93 -23.26
C ARG A 238 -56.46 38.29 -23.61
#